data_c17c9687966138115c1152e284db7ba7
#
_entry.id   c17c9687966138115c1152e284db7ba7
#
_cell.length_a   1.000
_cell.length_b   1.000
_cell.length_c   1.000
_cell.angle_alpha   90.00
_cell.angle_beta   90.00
_cell.angle_gamma   90.00
#
_symmetry.space_group_name_H-M   'P 1'
#
loop_
_entity.id
_entity.type
_entity.pdbx_description
1 polymer ?
#
loop_
_entity_poly.entity_id
_entity_poly.type
_entity_poly.pdbx_seq_one_letter_code
_entity_poly.pdbx_strand_id
1 'polypeptide(L)'
;PKDKPIAHRIVKPESSRDKKKPDTFGKAYVAGNVVEGNARVTKNNWDGGVQVYDMPDAGKFTDQIRVNEPFSMPHVTIMDAKTAYNYVLENAGATFPKRDAVDARVMKTVKTGKAIYVKDAPEFVSTYVKRRLPVDSYKQGIITDPRQVGGLPEYKGTPVVDTDGDGMPDVWEVRYGLNPNDPGDAVKDCNGDGYTNIEKYI
;
A
#
# COMPACT_ATOMS: atom_id res chain seq x y z
N PRO A 1 22.13 0.16 0.45
CA PRO A 1 23.16 1.19 0.33
C PRO A 1 22.77 2.42 1.15
N LYS A 2 23.07 2.36 2.47
CA LYS A 2 22.74 3.46 3.41
C LYS A 2 23.33 4.81 3.01
N ASP A 3 24.41 4.79 2.24
CA ASP A 3 25.19 5.98 1.87
C ASP A 3 24.84 6.56 0.49
N LYS A 4 23.83 6.03 -0.19
CA LYS A 4 23.38 6.56 -1.47
C LYS A 4 22.16 7.46 -1.31
N PRO A 5 22.04 8.55 -2.09
CA PRO A 5 20.88 9.45 -2.04
C PRO A 5 19.53 8.73 -2.15
N ILE A 6 19.47 7.63 -2.89
CA ILE A 6 18.26 6.79 -3.04
C ILE A 6 17.76 6.19 -1.71
N ALA A 7 18.62 6.07 -0.70
CA ALA A 7 18.25 5.46 0.58
C ALA A 7 17.20 6.26 1.36
N HIS A 8 17.02 7.53 1.05
CA HIS A 8 16.04 8.41 1.70
C HIS A 8 15.09 9.09 0.71
N ARG A 9 14.98 8.53 -0.49
CA ARG A 9 14.05 9.00 -1.51
C ARG A 9 12.61 8.68 -1.10
N ILE A 10 11.75 9.70 -1.12
CA ILE A 10 10.30 9.59 -0.94
C ILE A 10 9.63 9.40 -2.32
N VAL A 11 9.99 10.29 -3.26
CA VAL A 11 9.43 10.25 -4.63
C VAL A 11 10.48 10.64 -5.66
N LYS A 12 10.37 10.05 -6.84
CA LYS A 12 11.20 10.35 -8.01
C LYS A 12 10.32 10.86 -9.15
N PRO A 13 10.11 12.16 -9.27
CA PRO A 13 9.43 12.72 -10.44
C PRO A 13 10.28 12.54 -11.71
N GLU A 14 9.61 12.16 -12.78
CA GLU A 14 10.21 12.10 -14.13
C GLU A 14 9.36 12.94 -15.09
N SER A 15 10.00 13.62 -16.04
CA SER A 15 9.29 14.34 -17.08
C SER A 15 8.75 13.40 -18.14
N SER A 16 7.89 13.93 -19.02
CA SER A 16 7.52 13.24 -20.25
C SER A 16 8.77 12.85 -21.03
N ARG A 17 8.85 11.59 -21.45
CA ARG A 17 9.99 11.07 -22.23
C ARG A 17 10.03 11.57 -23.70
N ASP A 18 9.15 12.45 -24.07
CA ASP A 18 9.16 13.05 -25.42
C ASP A 18 10.31 14.06 -25.53
N LYS A 19 11.41 13.63 -26.12
CA LYS A 19 12.61 14.46 -26.33
C LYS A 19 12.38 15.73 -27.15
N LYS A 20 11.22 15.88 -27.80
CA LYS A 20 10.84 17.06 -28.57
C LYS A 20 10.11 18.11 -27.75
N LYS A 21 9.76 17.80 -26.52
CA LYS A 21 9.06 18.72 -25.60
C LYS A 21 9.98 19.14 -24.45
N PRO A 22 9.83 20.36 -23.93
CA PRO A 22 10.54 20.75 -22.71
C PRO A 22 10.16 19.83 -21.57
N ASP A 23 11.05 19.71 -20.58
CA ASP A 23 10.78 18.95 -19.35
C ASP A 23 9.47 19.42 -18.72
N THR A 24 8.48 18.55 -18.70
CA THR A 24 7.18 18.80 -18.06
C THR A 24 6.95 17.75 -16.98
N PHE A 25 6.66 18.21 -15.79
CA PHE A 25 6.40 17.36 -14.63
C PHE A 25 4.95 17.50 -14.17
N GLY A 26 4.40 16.43 -13.62
CA GLY A 26 3.19 16.52 -12.81
C GLY A 26 3.43 17.32 -11.53
N LYS A 27 2.37 17.84 -10.94
CA LYS A 27 2.42 18.50 -9.64
C LYS A 27 2.39 17.48 -8.51
N ALA A 28 3.06 17.78 -7.40
CA ALA A 28 3.09 16.91 -6.23
C ALA A 28 3.00 17.72 -4.94
N TYR A 29 2.18 17.23 -4.01
CA TYR A 29 2.19 17.64 -2.62
C TYR A 29 2.94 16.57 -1.82
N VAL A 30 4.03 16.93 -1.14
CA VAL A 30 4.88 16.00 -0.37
C VAL A 30 5.18 16.63 0.97
N ALA A 31 4.56 16.11 2.02
CA ALA A 31 4.71 16.61 3.39
C ALA A 31 4.43 15.50 4.42
N GLY A 32 4.89 15.67 5.64
CA GLY A 32 4.58 14.81 6.79
C GLY A 32 5.22 13.42 6.76
N ASN A 33 6.11 13.12 5.81
CA ASN A 33 6.77 11.83 5.76
C ASN A 33 7.95 11.77 6.72
N VAL A 34 8.08 10.66 7.44
CA VAL A 34 9.22 10.35 8.30
C VAL A 34 10.17 9.39 7.57
N VAL A 35 11.41 9.77 7.45
CA VAL A 35 12.48 8.92 6.91
C VAL A 35 13.42 8.55 8.04
N GLU A 36 13.29 7.32 8.54
CA GLU A 36 14.11 6.83 9.65
C GLU A 36 15.60 6.93 9.32
N GLY A 37 16.37 7.44 10.28
CA GLY A 37 17.81 7.66 10.12
C GLY A 37 18.18 8.90 9.28
N ASN A 38 17.21 9.69 8.81
CA ASN A 38 17.47 10.94 8.10
C ASN A 38 16.60 12.11 8.62
N ALA A 39 17.09 12.79 9.65
CA ALA A 39 16.39 13.90 10.29
C ALA A 39 16.16 15.09 9.35
N ARG A 40 17.07 15.34 8.40
CA ARG A 40 16.98 16.42 7.42
C ARG A 40 15.76 16.23 6.51
N VAL A 41 15.65 15.06 5.89
CA VAL A 41 14.52 14.74 5.00
C VAL A 41 13.21 14.64 5.78
N THR A 42 13.24 14.13 6.99
CA THR A 42 12.06 14.09 7.88
C THR A 42 11.56 15.50 8.20
N LYS A 43 12.46 16.44 8.50
CA LYS A 43 12.10 17.83 8.80
C LYS A 43 11.56 18.58 7.58
N ASN A 44 12.15 18.32 6.41
CA ASN A 44 11.71 18.90 5.14
C ASN A 44 11.82 17.86 4.04
N ASN A 45 10.68 17.28 3.66
CA ASN A 45 10.63 16.19 2.67
C ASN A 45 11.16 16.60 1.29
N TRP A 46 11.18 17.90 1.00
CA TRP A 46 11.75 18.42 -0.25
C TRP A 46 13.28 18.54 -0.21
N ASP A 47 13.87 18.53 0.97
CA ASP A 47 15.32 18.60 1.14
C ASP A 47 15.96 17.21 1.00
N GLY A 48 16.02 16.70 -0.21
CA GLY A 48 16.59 15.42 -0.58
C GLY A 48 15.63 14.22 -0.63
N GLY A 49 14.39 14.36 -0.19
CA GLY A 49 13.37 13.30 -0.32
C GLY A 49 12.72 13.28 -1.71
N VAL A 50 12.56 14.42 -2.36
CA VAL A 50 12.14 14.53 -3.74
C VAL A 50 13.38 14.58 -4.63
N GLN A 51 13.55 13.58 -5.50
CA GLN A 51 14.75 13.41 -6.32
C GLN A 51 14.37 13.26 -7.80
N VAL A 52 14.55 14.34 -8.55
CA VAL A 52 14.28 14.34 -10.00
C VAL A 52 15.44 13.64 -10.71
N TYR A 53 15.16 12.66 -11.54
CA TYR A 53 16.14 11.90 -12.32
C TYR A 53 17.31 11.31 -11.53
N ASP A 54 17.16 10.88 -10.30
CA ASP A 54 18.25 10.42 -9.43
C ASP A 54 19.16 11.54 -8.87
N MET A 55 18.78 12.81 -9.04
CA MET A 55 19.46 13.92 -8.37
C MET A 55 19.06 13.98 -6.89
N PRO A 56 20.01 14.29 -5.99
CA PRO A 56 19.74 14.34 -4.54
C PRO A 56 18.75 15.43 -4.12
N ASP A 57 18.55 16.43 -4.94
CA ASP A 57 17.57 17.49 -4.73
C ASP A 57 16.76 17.76 -5.99
N ALA A 58 15.60 18.34 -5.82
CA ALA A 58 14.72 18.73 -6.89
C ALA A 58 14.83 20.24 -7.25
N GLY A 59 15.82 20.94 -6.68
CA GLY A 59 15.91 22.41 -6.65
C GLY A 59 15.56 23.10 -7.96
N LYS A 60 16.19 22.69 -9.05
CA LYS A 60 15.94 23.25 -10.40
C LYS A 60 14.49 23.12 -10.86
N PHE A 61 13.77 22.09 -10.40
CA PHE A 61 12.42 21.74 -10.84
C PHE A 61 11.36 21.93 -9.77
N THR A 62 11.75 22.38 -8.56
CA THR A 62 10.85 22.51 -7.42
C THR A 62 9.63 23.34 -7.74
N ASP A 63 9.79 24.50 -8.36
CA ASP A 63 8.68 25.41 -8.69
C ASP A 63 7.71 24.82 -9.73
N GLN A 64 8.21 23.92 -10.58
CA GLN A 64 7.36 23.21 -11.53
C GLN A 64 6.55 22.08 -10.88
N ILE A 65 7.10 21.41 -9.86
CA ILE A 65 6.54 20.18 -9.31
C ILE A 65 5.77 20.46 -8.02
N ARG A 66 6.29 21.30 -7.14
CA ARG A 66 5.77 21.48 -5.78
C ARG A 66 4.43 22.22 -5.79
N VAL A 67 3.48 21.70 -5.02
CA VAL A 67 2.34 22.44 -4.50
C VAL A 67 2.42 22.48 -2.98
N ASN A 68 1.92 23.56 -2.38
CA ASN A 68 2.04 23.78 -0.93
C ASN A 68 0.81 23.26 -0.16
N GLU A 69 -0.26 22.97 -0.89
CA GLU A 69 -1.52 22.46 -0.32
C GLU A 69 -1.89 21.13 -0.96
N PRO A 70 -2.55 20.24 -0.24
CA PRO A 70 -3.12 19.01 -0.80
C PRO A 70 -4.06 19.30 -1.97
N PHE A 71 -4.13 18.37 -2.90
CA PHE A 71 -5.15 18.42 -3.94
C PHE A 71 -6.54 18.20 -3.34
N SER A 72 -7.55 18.83 -3.95
CA SER A 72 -8.94 18.54 -3.62
C SER A 72 -9.25 17.07 -3.95
N MET A 73 -9.78 16.35 -2.98
CA MET A 73 -10.15 14.94 -3.09
C MET A 73 -11.30 14.65 -2.12
N PRO A 74 -12.02 13.53 -2.27
CA PRO A 74 -12.94 13.06 -1.26
C PRO A 74 -12.28 13.01 0.13
N HIS A 75 -13.08 13.17 1.18
CA HIS A 75 -12.55 13.20 2.53
C HIS A 75 -11.87 11.87 2.90
N VAL A 76 -10.62 11.93 3.32
CA VAL A 76 -9.89 10.81 3.89
C VAL A 76 -9.37 11.18 5.27
N THR A 77 -9.34 10.22 6.18
CA THR A 77 -8.73 10.42 7.50
C THR A 77 -7.21 10.50 7.34
N ILE A 78 -6.66 11.69 7.55
CA ILE A 78 -5.20 11.91 7.50
C ILE A 78 -4.63 11.66 8.90
N MET A 79 -3.63 10.79 8.97
CA MET A 79 -2.90 10.45 10.19
C MET A 79 -1.46 10.98 10.09
N ASP A 80 -0.84 11.29 11.24
CA ASP A 80 0.60 11.46 11.26
C ASP A 80 1.33 10.15 10.90
N ALA A 81 2.58 10.26 10.43
CA ALA A 81 3.31 9.12 9.89
C ALA A 81 3.47 7.94 10.87
N LYS A 82 3.60 8.22 12.17
CA LYS A 82 3.75 7.17 13.19
C LYS A 82 2.42 6.46 13.45
N THR A 83 1.35 7.20 13.55
CA THR A 83 -0.01 6.66 13.69
C THR A 83 -0.39 5.85 12.46
N ALA A 84 -0.14 6.38 11.25
CA ALA A 84 -0.36 5.67 9.99
C ALA A 84 0.44 4.37 9.91
N TYR A 85 1.71 4.38 10.32
CA TYR A 85 2.54 3.17 10.35
C TYR A 85 1.93 2.08 11.24
N ASN A 86 1.52 2.42 12.45
CA ASN A 86 0.90 1.46 13.36
C ASN A 86 -0.44 0.95 12.82
N TYR A 87 -1.26 1.85 12.30
CA TYR A 87 -2.55 1.50 11.68
C TYR A 87 -2.37 0.52 10.52
N VAL A 88 -1.40 0.78 9.63
CA VAL A 88 -1.10 -0.12 8.50
C VAL A 88 -0.60 -1.48 9.00
N LEU A 89 0.26 -1.54 10.01
CA LEU A 89 0.72 -2.80 10.59
C LEU A 89 -0.43 -3.65 11.14
N GLU A 90 -1.44 -3.01 11.71
CA GLU A 90 -2.59 -3.69 12.31
C GLU A 90 -3.63 -4.10 11.26
N ASN A 91 -3.89 -3.27 10.27
CA ASN A 91 -5.07 -3.38 9.41
C ASN A 91 -4.78 -3.73 7.95
N ALA A 92 -3.54 -3.56 7.45
CA ALA A 92 -3.26 -3.85 6.05
C ALA A 92 -3.18 -5.35 5.73
N GLY A 93 -3.50 -5.68 4.49
CA GLY A 93 -3.53 -7.03 3.97
C GLY A 93 -4.83 -7.77 4.29
N ALA A 94 -4.87 -9.07 4.00
CA ALA A 94 -6.03 -9.92 4.26
C ALA A 94 -6.15 -10.19 5.77
N THR A 95 -6.87 -9.35 6.49
CA THR A 95 -7.03 -9.42 7.94
C THR A 95 -8.29 -10.10 8.40
N PHE A 96 -9.30 -10.18 7.55
CA PHE A 96 -10.61 -10.74 7.88
C PHE A 96 -10.81 -12.12 7.26
N PRO A 97 -11.38 -13.10 7.99
CA PRO A 97 -11.61 -13.12 9.44
C PRO A 97 -10.31 -13.29 10.25
N LYS A 98 -9.21 -13.60 9.59
CA LYS A 98 -7.89 -13.77 10.19
C LYS A 98 -6.80 -13.52 9.16
N ARG A 99 -5.78 -12.76 9.53
CA ARG A 99 -4.62 -12.51 8.66
C ARG A 99 -3.96 -13.83 8.26
N ASP A 100 -3.71 -13.99 6.98
CA ASP A 100 -3.06 -15.17 6.45
C ASP A 100 -1.53 -15.20 6.74
N ALA A 101 -0.89 -16.33 6.43
CA ALA A 101 0.52 -16.54 6.72
C ALA A 101 1.45 -15.68 5.86
N VAL A 102 1.03 -15.33 4.64
CA VAL A 102 1.78 -14.45 3.73
C VAL A 102 1.83 -13.05 4.30
N ASP A 103 0.68 -12.49 4.63
CA ASP A 103 0.56 -11.13 5.17
C ASP A 103 1.16 -11.01 6.57
N ALA A 104 0.96 -12.00 7.42
CA ALA A 104 1.61 -12.04 8.74
C ALA A 104 3.15 -11.99 8.62
N ARG A 105 3.70 -12.70 7.64
CA ARG A 105 5.14 -12.68 7.34
C ARG A 105 5.59 -11.30 6.83
N VAL A 106 4.83 -10.69 5.92
CA VAL A 106 5.12 -9.34 5.40
C VAL A 106 5.10 -8.32 6.53
N MET A 107 4.06 -8.31 7.36
CA MET A 107 3.98 -7.40 8.51
C MET A 107 5.14 -7.58 9.49
N LYS A 108 5.55 -8.83 9.74
CA LYS A 108 6.73 -9.09 10.58
C LYS A 108 8.01 -8.57 9.94
N THR A 109 8.16 -8.68 8.62
CA THR A 109 9.30 -8.13 7.87
C THR A 109 9.33 -6.60 7.99
N VAL A 110 8.20 -5.93 7.81
CA VAL A 110 8.08 -4.48 7.96
C VAL A 110 8.43 -4.05 9.38
N LYS A 111 7.83 -4.68 10.39
CA LYS A 111 8.04 -4.35 11.80
C LYS A 111 9.49 -4.54 12.27
N THR A 112 10.18 -5.53 11.74
CA THR A 112 11.53 -5.87 12.20
C THR A 112 12.64 -5.28 11.31
N GLY A 113 12.31 -4.82 10.10
CA GLY A 113 13.28 -4.40 9.07
C GLY A 113 14.19 -5.54 8.59
N LYS A 114 13.80 -6.81 8.84
CA LYS A 114 14.63 -7.98 8.52
C LYS A 114 13.88 -8.92 7.58
N ALA A 115 14.56 -9.39 6.54
CA ALA A 115 14.03 -10.43 5.68
C ALA A 115 13.79 -11.72 6.47
N ILE A 116 12.70 -12.42 6.15
CA ILE A 116 12.35 -13.71 6.74
C ILE A 116 12.58 -14.78 5.68
N TYR A 117 13.53 -15.64 5.96
CA TYR A 117 13.91 -16.74 5.09
C TYR A 117 13.13 -18.00 5.44
N VAL A 118 12.76 -18.77 4.42
CA VAL A 118 12.16 -20.10 4.56
C VAL A 118 13.23 -21.12 4.24
N LYS A 119 13.51 -22.05 5.16
CA LYS A 119 14.58 -23.03 4.96
C LYS A 119 14.13 -24.15 4.01
N ASP A 120 12.96 -24.72 4.28
CA ASP A 120 12.40 -25.84 3.55
C ASP A 120 10.96 -25.50 3.16
N ALA A 121 10.68 -25.54 1.86
CA ALA A 121 9.36 -25.32 1.32
C ALA A 121 9.21 -26.04 -0.03
N PRO A 122 7.97 -26.36 -0.46
CA PRO A 122 7.73 -26.92 -1.77
C PRO A 122 8.24 -25.99 -2.87
N GLU A 123 8.83 -26.56 -3.90
CA GLU A 123 9.23 -25.83 -5.11
C GLU A 123 8.02 -25.68 -6.02
N PHE A 124 7.69 -24.46 -6.37
CA PHE A 124 6.64 -24.15 -7.33
C PHE A 124 7.24 -23.42 -8.53
N VAL A 125 7.00 -23.93 -9.70
CA VAL A 125 7.52 -23.38 -10.94
C VAL A 125 6.36 -23.02 -11.86
N SER A 126 5.96 -21.76 -11.87
CA SER A 126 5.18 -21.22 -12.99
C SER A 126 6.12 -20.81 -14.13
N THR A 127 5.63 -20.85 -15.36
CA THR A 127 6.40 -20.38 -16.53
C THR A 127 6.87 -18.93 -16.36
N TYR A 128 6.09 -18.10 -15.67
CA TYR A 128 6.43 -16.72 -15.39
C TYR A 128 7.55 -16.60 -14.35
N VAL A 129 7.46 -17.33 -13.25
CA VAL A 129 8.45 -17.32 -12.15
C VAL A 129 9.78 -17.87 -12.62
N LYS A 130 9.80 -18.99 -13.34
CA LYS A 130 11.01 -19.63 -13.87
C LYS A 130 11.89 -18.70 -14.69
N ARG A 131 11.31 -17.71 -15.35
CA ARG A 131 12.06 -16.74 -16.16
C ARG A 131 12.79 -15.68 -15.36
N ARG A 132 12.42 -15.46 -14.09
CA ARG A 132 12.87 -14.31 -13.29
C ARG A 132 13.50 -14.68 -11.96
N LEU A 133 13.09 -15.78 -11.37
CA LEU A 133 13.51 -16.20 -10.03
C LEU A 133 13.96 -17.66 -10.05
N PRO A 134 15.00 -18.04 -9.30
CA PRO A 134 15.33 -19.43 -9.06
C PRO A 134 14.20 -20.13 -8.29
N VAL A 135 14.05 -21.44 -8.49
CA VAL A 135 12.99 -22.25 -7.86
C VAL A 135 13.05 -22.24 -6.34
N ASP A 136 14.22 -22.01 -5.79
CA ASP A 136 14.48 -21.94 -4.34
C ASP A 136 14.60 -20.50 -3.81
N SER A 137 14.01 -19.52 -4.51
CA SER A 137 14.04 -18.11 -4.13
C SER A 137 13.49 -17.85 -2.71
N TYR A 138 12.64 -18.74 -2.19
CA TYR A 138 12.16 -18.70 -0.81
C TYR A 138 13.29 -18.75 0.22
N LYS A 139 14.39 -19.44 -0.09
CA LYS A 139 15.60 -19.46 0.76
C LYS A 139 16.29 -18.08 0.84
N GLN A 140 16.01 -17.21 -0.12
CA GLN A 140 16.48 -15.81 -0.14
C GLN A 140 15.42 -14.81 0.34
N GLY A 141 14.29 -15.30 0.87
CA GLY A 141 13.21 -14.48 1.39
C GLY A 141 12.15 -14.10 0.36
N ILE A 142 12.19 -14.62 -0.86
CA ILE A 142 11.23 -14.32 -1.91
C ILE A 142 10.37 -15.57 -2.16
N ILE A 143 9.15 -15.57 -1.63
CA ILE A 143 8.18 -16.65 -1.87
C ILE A 143 7.49 -16.44 -3.23
N THR A 144 7.12 -17.53 -3.86
CA THR A 144 6.45 -17.56 -5.17
C THR A 144 5.10 -18.24 -5.13
N ASP A 145 4.76 -18.82 -3.98
CA ASP A 145 3.48 -19.48 -3.74
C ASP A 145 3.13 -19.43 -2.24
N PRO A 146 1.88 -19.15 -1.85
CA PRO A 146 1.47 -19.11 -0.44
C PRO A 146 1.77 -20.39 0.34
N ARG A 147 1.75 -21.56 -0.33
CA ARG A 147 2.07 -22.87 0.28
C ARG A 147 3.49 -22.95 0.85
N GLN A 148 4.40 -22.10 0.39
CA GLN A 148 5.77 -22.03 0.92
C GLN A 148 5.85 -21.45 2.34
N VAL A 149 4.77 -20.84 2.83
CA VAL A 149 4.68 -20.24 4.18
C VAL A 149 3.45 -20.69 4.96
N GLY A 150 2.86 -21.83 4.60
CA GLY A 150 1.72 -22.40 5.30
C GLY A 150 0.44 -22.49 4.50
N GLY A 151 0.40 -21.96 3.28
CA GLY A 151 -0.76 -21.99 2.40
C GLY A 151 -1.83 -20.97 2.76
N LEU A 152 -2.99 -21.11 2.11
CA LEU A 152 -4.16 -20.34 2.44
C LEU A 152 -4.76 -20.86 3.77
N PRO A 153 -5.27 -19.97 4.62
CA PRO A 153 -5.89 -20.40 5.87
C PRO A 153 -7.17 -21.20 5.60
N GLU A 154 -7.36 -22.27 6.37
CA GLU A 154 -8.64 -22.95 6.44
C GLU A 154 -9.55 -22.20 7.42
N TYR A 155 -10.65 -21.69 6.95
CA TYR A 155 -11.68 -21.05 7.77
C TYR A 155 -12.73 -22.08 8.17
N LYS A 156 -12.86 -22.33 9.48
CA LYS A 156 -13.87 -23.24 10.05
C LYS A 156 -14.94 -22.41 10.77
N GLY A 157 -15.62 -21.57 10.07
CA GLY A 157 -16.68 -20.72 10.63
C GLY A 157 -17.95 -20.79 9.78
N THR A 158 -19.05 -20.30 10.33
CA THR A 158 -20.23 -20.02 9.54
C THR A 158 -19.91 -18.93 8.54
N PRO A 159 -20.20 -19.13 7.25
CA PRO A 159 -20.03 -18.06 6.27
C PRO A 159 -20.80 -16.82 6.72
N VAL A 160 -20.26 -15.67 6.43
CA VAL A 160 -20.96 -14.41 6.64
C VAL A 160 -22.17 -14.40 5.70
N VAL A 161 -23.33 -14.05 6.23
CA VAL A 161 -24.56 -13.95 5.43
C VAL A 161 -24.53 -12.63 4.69
N ASP A 162 -24.75 -12.72 3.39
CA ASP A 162 -24.92 -11.63 2.43
C ASP A 162 -26.14 -12.03 1.58
N THR A 163 -27.31 -11.52 1.97
CA THR A 163 -28.60 -12.04 1.49
C THR A 163 -28.87 -11.63 0.05
N ASP A 164 -28.45 -10.45 -0.36
CA ASP A 164 -28.67 -9.93 -1.72
C ASP A 164 -27.46 -10.07 -2.65
N GLY A 165 -26.30 -10.48 -2.10
CA GLY A 165 -25.11 -10.83 -2.87
C GLY A 165 -24.36 -9.61 -3.41
N ASP A 166 -24.46 -8.47 -2.75
CA ASP A 166 -23.81 -7.23 -3.18
C ASP A 166 -22.36 -7.06 -2.66
N GLY A 167 -21.92 -7.98 -1.79
CA GLY A 167 -20.58 -8.02 -1.21
C GLY A 167 -20.48 -7.39 0.18
N MET A 168 -21.58 -6.86 0.72
CA MET A 168 -21.67 -6.36 2.08
C MET A 168 -22.42 -7.37 2.97
N PRO A 169 -21.91 -7.72 4.15
CA PRO A 169 -22.63 -8.62 5.05
C PRO A 169 -23.89 -7.98 5.64
N ASP A 170 -24.99 -8.74 5.75
CA ASP A 170 -26.24 -8.31 6.37
C ASP A 170 -26.03 -7.60 7.72
N VAL A 171 -25.15 -8.14 8.56
CA VAL A 171 -24.86 -7.56 9.89
C VAL A 171 -24.19 -6.21 9.81
N TRP A 172 -23.39 -5.97 8.77
CA TRP A 172 -22.76 -4.69 8.54
C TRP A 172 -23.78 -3.68 8.01
N GLU A 173 -24.60 -4.09 7.03
CA GLU A 173 -25.65 -3.26 6.45
C GLU A 173 -26.64 -2.80 7.49
N VAL A 174 -27.19 -3.72 8.29
CA VAL A 174 -28.10 -3.36 9.41
C VAL A 174 -27.46 -2.37 10.38
N ARG A 175 -26.17 -2.56 10.70
CA ARG A 175 -25.43 -1.67 11.60
C ARG A 175 -25.34 -0.24 11.07
N TYR A 176 -25.21 -0.09 9.75
CA TYR A 176 -25.07 1.22 9.09
C TYR A 176 -26.38 1.74 8.47
N GLY A 177 -27.51 1.05 8.74
CA GLY A 177 -28.85 1.48 8.30
C GLY A 177 -29.11 1.24 6.83
N LEU A 178 -28.40 0.28 6.22
CA LEU A 178 -28.63 -0.20 4.87
C LEU A 178 -29.63 -1.36 4.86
N ASN A 179 -30.03 -1.80 3.67
CA ASN A 179 -31.04 -2.84 3.51
C ASN A 179 -30.43 -4.13 2.96
N PRO A 180 -30.28 -5.22 3.75
CA PRO A 180 -29.72 -6.50 3.31
C PRO A 180 -30.46 -7.22 2.19
N ASN A 181 -31.48 -6.62 1.60
CA ASN A 181 -32.24 -7.14 0.47
C ASN A 181 -32.25 -6.17 -0.73
N ASP A 182 -31.42 -5.13 -0.73
CA ASP A 182 -31.32 -4.15 -1.83
C ASP A 182 -29.88 -4.07 -2.35
N PRO A 183 -29.48 -4.92 -3.30
CA PRO A 183 -28.11 -4.91 -3.83
C PRO A 183 -27.75 -3.58 -4.52
N GLY A 184 -28.72 -2.71 -4.74
CA GLY A 184 -28.51 -1.39 -5.32
C GLY A 184 -28.01 -0.36 -4.32
N ASP A 185 -28.01 -0.63 -3.03
CA ASP A 185 -27.52 0.34 -2.06
C ASP A 185 -25.99 0.29 -1.89
N ALA A 186 -25.33 -0.80 -2.29
CA ALA A 186 -23.87 -0.90 -2.34
C ALA A 186 -23.19 0.27 -3.08
N VAL A 187 -23.78 0.69 -4.17
CA VAL A 187 -23.22 1.76 -5.02
C VAL A 187 -23.71 3.17 -4.63
N LYS A 188 -24.54 3.29 -3.60
CA LYS A 188 -24.99 4.59 -3.07
C LYS A 188 -23.96 5.15 -2.10
N ASP A 189 -23.92 6.47 -1.99
CA ASP A 189 -23.18 7.19 -0.96
C ASP A 189 -24.19 7.68 0.11
N CYS A 190 -24.34 6.93 1.19
CA CYS A 190 -25.37 7.18 2.19
C CYS A 190 -25.12 8.40 3.09
N ASN A 191 -23.87 8.86 3.19
CA ASN A 191 -23.48 10.00 4.04
C ASN A 191 -22.91 11.19 3.26
N GLY A 192 -22.79 11.07 1.91
CA GLY A 192 -22.34 12.17 1.05
C GLY A 192 -20.87 12.51 1.16
N ASP A 193 -20.03 11.56 1.57
CA ASP A 193 -18.59 11.78 1.72
C ASP A 193 -17.77 11.50 0.44
N GLY A 194 -18.41 11.04 -0.62
CA GLY A 194 -17.79 10.76 -1.91
C GLY A 194 -17.39 9.31 -2.12
N TYR A 195 -17.64 8.43 -1.14
CA TYR A 195 -17.42 6.98 -1.24
C TYR A 195 -18.74 6.22 -1.25
N THR A 196 -18.82 5.17 -2.04
CA THR A 196 -19.96 4.26 -2.04
C THR A 196 -20.00 3.42 -0.77
N ASN A 197 -21.16 2.82 -0.46
CA ASN A 197 -21.30 2.01 0.74
C ASN A 197 -20.36 0.80 0.72
N ILE A 198 -20.20 0.15 -0.45
CA ILE A 198 -19.24 -0.97 -0.58
C ILE A 198 -17.79 -0.52 -0.40
N GLU A 199 -17.39 0.67 -0.87
CA GLU A 199 -16.06 1.20 -0.63
C GLU A 199 -15.80 1.51 0.86
N LYS A 200 -16.84 1.83 1.62
CA LYS A 200 -16.76 2.04 3.07
C LYS A 200 -16.67 0.72 3.85
N TYR A 201 -17.20 -0.37 3.28
CA TYR A 201 -17.13 -1.70 3.88
C TYR A 201 -15.73 -2.32 3.72
N ILE A 202 -15.10 -2.18 2.55
CA ILE A 202 -13.78 -2.74 2.23
C ILE A 202 -12.66 -2.00 2.96
#